data_f887c28cc6f3a751f76347d9d93e6076
#
_entry.id   f887c28cc6f3a751f76347d9d93e6076
#
_cell.length_a   1.000
_cell.length_b   1.000
_cell.length_c   1.000
_cell.angle_alpha   90.00
_cell.angle_beta   90.00
_cell.angle_gamma   90.00
#
_symmetry.space_group_name_H-M   'P 1'
#
loop_
_entity.id
_entity.type
_entity.pdbx_description
1 polymer ?
#
loop_
_entity_poly.entity_id
_entity_poly.type
_entity_poly.pdbx_seq_one_letter_code
_entity_poly.pdbx_strand_id
1 'polypeptide(L)'
;MKKIALMLMAACFAVVACEEEFVPHADFPPTQVTIPAVGTDEVPVAFDFSANAAWTATLVGENVVEWLSISPKKGEAGDASIKFTATANTDKENRTATLEITVAGLEPIQVPVVQLQKNAIDVNAEDAYTISFKGGSVEIEVGHNVDYTYEVSGEWLAEVKSKAYTTDKLTFSAPEQEVSAPARKAT
;
A
#
# COMPACT_ATOMS: atom_id res chain seq x y z
N MET A 1 -10.27 -87.81 42.78
CA MET A 1 -10.68 -86.38 42.76
C MET A 1 -9.71 -85.58 41.91
N LYS A 2 -10.10 -85.29 40.65
CA LYS A 2 -9.23 -84.58 39.66
C LYS A 2 -9.50 -83.07 39.77
N LYS A 3 -8.54 -82.29 40.14
CA LYS A 3 -8.59 -80.82 40.12
C LYS A 3 -8.26 -80.34 38.72
N ILE A 4 -9.25 -79.75 38.06
CA ILE A 4 -9.07 -79.04 36.77
C ILE A 4 -8.67 -77.65 37.11
N ALA A 5 -7.43 -77.26 36.73
CA ALA A 5 -6.96 -75.85 36.78
C ALA A 5 -7.42 -75.18 35.53
N LEU A 6 -8.27 -74.18 35.64
CA LEU A 6 -8.72 -73.33 34.57
C LEU A 6 -7.69 -72.18 34.40
N MET A 7 -6.92 -72.22 33.34
CA MET A 7 -5.91 -71.19 33.00
C MET A 7 -6.62 -70.10 32.21
N LEU A 8 -6.88 -68.97 32.86
CA LEU A 8 -7.47 -67.77 32.22
C LEU A 8 -6.37 -67.02 31.50
N MET A 9 -6.36 -67.13 30.19
CA MET A 9 -5.41 -66.41 29.33
C MET A 9 -5.98 -64.99 29.04
N ALA A 10 -5.50 -63.96 29.77
CA ALA A 10 -5.83 -62.57 29.51
C ALA A 10 -5.05 -62.13 28.30
N ALA A 11 -5.73 -62.01 27.17
CA ALA A 11 -5.17 -61.36 25.97
C ALA A 11 -5.20 -59.83 26.18
N CYS A 12 -4.06 -59.22 26.49
CA CYS A 12 -3.88 -57.78 26.42
C CYS A 12 -3.87 -57.35 24.94
N PHE A 13 -4.98 -56.82 24.47
CA PHE A 13 -4.98 -56.02 23.24
C PHE A 13 -4.31 -54.69 23.54
N ALA A 14 -3.04 -54.53 23.17
CA ALA A 14 -2.41 -53.23 23.06
C ALA A 14 -3.02 -52.55 21.84
N VAL A 15 -3.95 -51.63 22.07
CA VAL A 15 -4.39 -50.69 21.06
C VAL A 15 -3.26 -49.69 20.90
N VAL A 16 -2.43 -49.88 19.89
CA VAL A 16 -1.50 -48.85 19.43
C VAL A 16 -2.38 -47.80 18.76
N ALA A 17 -2.81 -46.79 19.53
CA ALA A 17 -3.33 -45.58 18.95
C ALA A 17 -2.15 -44.91 18.18
N CYS A 18 -2.23 -44.98 16.86
CA CYS A 18 -1.38 -44.15 16.01
C CYS A 18 -1.88 -42.72 16.24
N GLU A 19 -1.24 -41.96 17.13
CA GLU A 19 -1.43 -40.52 17.20
C GLU A 19 -0.82 -39.99 15.93
N GLU A 20 -1.66 -39.48 15.02
CA GLU A 20 -1.19 -38.70 13.88
C GLU A 20 -0.43 -37.49 14.43
N GLU A 21 0.85 -37.34 14.07
CA GLU A 21 1.67 -36.22 14.48
C GLU A 21 1.04 -34.95 13.91
N PHE A 22 0.64 -34.01 14.79
CA PHE A 22 0.08 -32.75 14.40
C PHE A 22 1.15 -31.92 13.66
N VAL A 23 0.92 -31.64 12.38
CA VAL A 23 1.79 -30.79 11.55
C VAL A 23 1.14 -29.41 11.42
N PRO A 24 1.74 -28.36 11.99
CA PRO A 24 1.27 -27.01 11.81
C PRO A 24 1.27 -26.62 10.33
N HIS A 25 0.19 -26.01 9.88
CA HIS A 25 0.03 -25.54 8.52
C HIS A 25 -0.79 -24.25 8.46
N ALA A 26 -0.48 -23.35 7.52
CA ALA A 26 -1.26 -22.17 7.24
C ALA A 26 -1.15 -21.81 5.75
N ASP A 27 -2.28 -21.37 5.20
CA ASP A 27 -2.39 -20.87 3.82
C ASP A 27 -2.57 -19.36 3.83
N PHE A 28 -1.61 -18.66 3.28
CA PHE A 28 -1.62 -17.21 3.17
C PHE A 28 -1.74 -16.80 1.71
N PRO A 29 -2.52 -15.76 1.38
CA PRO A 29 -2.52 -15.20 0.04
C PRO A 29 -1.13 -14.59 -0.25
N PRO A 30 -0.58 -14.75 -1.46
CA PRO A 30 0.74 -14.24 -1.81
C PRO A 30 0.67 -12.75 -2.13
N THR A 31 0.38 -11.86 -1.16
CA THR A 31 0.12 -10.46 -1.50
C THR A 31 0.44 -9.46 -0.41
N GLN A 32 0.76 -8.27 -0.88
CA GLN A 32 0.76 -7.03 -0.16
C GLN A 32 -0.69 -6.59 0.12
N VAL A 33 -0.93 -6.02 1.27
CA VAL A 33 -2.19 -5.32 1.59
C VAL A 33 -2.08 -3.88 1.10
N THR A 34 -3.03 -3.44 0.28
CA THR A 34 -3.10 -2.06 -0.19
C THR A 34 -4.34 -1.38 0.41
N ILE A 35 -4.12 -0.25 1.08
CA ILE A 35 -5.16 0.59 1.69
C ILE A 35 -5.29 1.85 0.84
N PRO A 36 -6.50 2.28 0.46
CA PRO A 36 -6.67 3.53 -0.29
C PRO A 36 -6.31 4.75 0.57
N ALA A 37 -5.99 5.86 -0.10
CA ALA A 37 -5.64 7.13 0.57
C ALA A 37 -6.73 7.65 1.51
N VAL A 38 -8.00 7.43 1.18
CA VAL A 38 -9.15 7.82 2.01
C VAL A 38 -9.28 7.05 3.32
N GLY A 39 -8.46 6.01 3.52
CA GLY A 39 -8.55 5.12 4.67
C GLY A 39 -9.53 3.97 4.46
N THR A 40 -10.01 3.38 5.55
CA THR A 40 -10.86 2.18 5.52
C THR A 40 -12.32 2.42 5.87
N ASP A 41 -12.71 3.66 6.18
CA ASP A 41 -14.10 3.97 6.56
C ASP A 41 -15.06 3.79 5.38
N GLU A 42 -14.63 4.17 4.17
CA GLU A 42 -15.42 4.03 2.94
C GLU A 42 -15.14 2.73 2.19
N VAL A 43 -13.91 2.22 2.28
CA VAL A 43 -13.45 1.02 1.57
C VAL A 43 -12.84 0.04 2.58
N PRO A 44 -13.64 -0.90 3.11
CA PRO A 44 -13.14 -1.92 4.03
C PRO A 44 -12.01 -2.75 3.42
N VAL A 45 -10.93 -2.95 4.18
CA VAL A 45 -9.78 -3.77 3.81
C VAL A 45 -9.60 -4.87 4.84
N ALA A 46 -9.42 -6.11 4.37
CA ALA A 46 -9.16 -7.26 5.21
C ALA A 46 -8.07 -8.15 4.59
N PHE A 47 -7.43 -8.93 5.44
CA PHE A 47 -6.49 -9.98 5.07
C PHE A 47 -7.03 -11.32 5.56
N ASP A 48 -7.43 -12.15 4.60
CA ASP A 48 -8.02 -13.45 4.84
C ASP A 48 -6.97 -14.54 4.67
N PHE A 49 -6.93 -15.49 5.60
CA PHE A 49 -6.04 -16.65 5.58
C PHE A 49 -6.65 -17.82 6.34
N SER A 50 -6.05 -19.01 6.27
CA SER A 50 -6.43 -20.13 7.10
C SER A 50 -5.22 -20.70 7.83
N ALA A 51 -5.43 -21.24 9.03
CA ALA A 51 -4.41 -21.91 9.82
C ALA A 51 -5.00 -23.07 10.59
N ASN A 52 -4.26 -24.15 10.76
CA ASN A 52 -4.70 -25.30 11.58
C ASN A 52 -4.25 -25.22 13.04
N ALA A 53 -3.68 -24.10 13.46
CA ALA A 53 -3.24 -23.81 14.82
C ALA A 53 -3.61 -22.38 15.23
N ALA A 54 -3.53 -22.08 16.52
CA ALA A 54 -3.72 -20.74 17.05
C ALA A 54 -2.70 -19.75 16.48
N TRP A 55 -3.12 -18.50 16.25
CA TRP A 55 -2.31 -17.46 15.65
C TRP A 55 -2.39 -16.13 16.38
N THR A 56 -1.38 -15.31 16.18
CA THR A 56 -1.35 -13.91 16.62
C THR A 56 -0.90 -13.01 15.48
N ALA A 57 -1.34 -11.75 15.50
CA ALA A 57 -0.98 -10.74 14.51
C ALA A 57 -0.59 -9.42 15.17
N THR A 58 0.48 -8.82 14.66
CA THR A 58 0.99 -7.53 15.10
C THR A 58 1.32 -6.64 13.90
N LEU A 59 1.27 -5.31 14.13
CA LEU A 59 1.74 -4.33 13.14
C LEU A 59 3.12 -3.86 13.55
N VAL A 60 4.03 -3.80 12.58
CA VAL A 60 5.41 -3.32 12.72
C VAL A 60 5.62 -2.18 11.74
N GLY A 61 6.17 -1.06 12.21
CA GLY A 61 6.46 0.11 11.39
C GLY A 61 6.62 1.36 12.22
N GLU A 62 7.20 2.40 11.63
CA GLU A 62 7.35 3.70 12.27
C GLU A 62 5.98 4.37 12.42
N ASN A 63 5.66 4.84 13.64
CA ASN A 63 4.40 5.52 13.97
C ASN A 63 3.12 4.80 13.50
N VAL A 64 3.18 3.49 13.26
CA VAL A 64 2.07 2.72 12.67
C VAL A 64 0.79 2.83 13.49
N VAL A 65 0.89 2.87 14.81
CA VAL A 65 -0.27 2.95 15.73
C VAL A 65 -1.06 4.24 15.63
N GLU A 66 -0.50 5.29 15.03
CA GLU A 66 -1.15 6.59 14.87
C GLU A 66 -2.16 6.58 13.70
N TRP A 67 -1.94 5.73 12.70
CA TRP A 67 -2.75 5.73 11.49
C TRP A 67 -3.39 4.39 11.14
N LEU A 68 -2.89 3.27 11.72
CA LEU A 68 -3.31 1.91 11.36
C LEU A 68 -3.54 1.06 12.59
N SER A 69 -4.63 0.33 12.59
CA SER A 69 -4.93 -0.73 13.58
C SER A 69 -5.53 -1.96 12.90
N ILE A 70 -5.46 -3.09 13.60
CA ILE A 70 -5.99 -4.37 13.12
C ILE A 70 -6.87 -5.04 14.17
N SER A 71 -7.85 -5.79 13.71
CA SER A 71 -8.72 -6.61 14.56
C SER A 71 -9.28 -7.81 13.77
N PRO A 72 -9.29 -9.03 14.36
CA PRO A 72 -8.69 -9.42 15.64
C PRO A 72 -7.15 -9.50 15.56
N LYS A 73 -6.49 -9.48 16.74
CA LYS A 73 -5.01 -9.63 16.85
C LYS A 73 -4.58 -11.06 17.18
N LYS A 74 -5.52 -11.97 17.35
CA LYS A 74 -5.30 -13.40 17.61
C LYS A 74 -6.54 -14.20 17.29
N GLY A 75 -6.38 -15.49 17.04
CA GLY A 75 -7.46 -16.42 16.80
C GLY A 75 -7.00 -17.86 17.01
N GLU A 76 -7.96 -18.75 16.92
CA GLU A 76 -7.78 -20.20 16.98
C GLU A 76 -7.62 -20.77 15.56
N ALA A 77 -7.44 -22.07 15.44
CA ALA A 77 -7.42 -22.80 14.18
C ALA A 77 -8.71 -22.57 13.37
N GLY A 78 -8.58 -22.47 12.05
CA GLY A 78 -9.66 -22.26 11.09
C GLY A 78 -9.40 -21.09 10.15
N ASP A 79 -10.45 -20.68 9.44
CA ASP A 79 -10.43 -19.50 8.60
C ASP A 79 -10.37 -18.23 9.46
N ALA A 80 -9.55 -17.28 9.05
CA ALA A 80 -9.30 -16.04 9.75
C ALA A 80 -9.39 -14.84 8.80
N SER A 81 -9.91 -13.73 9.32
CA SER A 81 -10.00 -12.46 8.61
C SER A 81 -9.54 -11.33 9.53
N ILE A 82 -8.43 -10.71 9.21
CA ILE A 82 -7.90 -9.55 9.93
C ILE A 82 -8.36 -8.29 9.21
N LYS A 83 -9.23 -7.52 9.86
CA LYS A 83 -9.70 -6.23 9.35
C LYS A 83 -8.71 -5.12 9.70
N PHE A 84 -8.46 -4.24 8.75
CA PHE A 84 -7.67 -3.03 8.93
C PHE A 84 -8.59 -1.84 9.20
N THR A 85 -8.16 -0.97 10.10
CA THR A 85 -8.75 0.35 10.32
C THR A 85 -7.64 1.37 10.15
N ALA A 86 -7.75 2.22 9.13
CA ALA A 86 -6.76 3.22 8.80
C ALA A 86 -7.41 4.59 8.61
N THR A 87 -6.79 5.62 9.19
CA THR A 87 -7.15 7.02 8.93
C THR A 87 -6.77 7.42 7.50
N ALA A 88 -7.39 8.48 6.96
CA ALA A 88 -7.01 9.02 5.65
C ALA A 88 -5.53 9.43 5.62
N ASN A 89 -4.85 9.10 4.53
CA ASN A 89 -3.51 9.61 4.24
C ASN A 89 -3.65 10.95 3.49
N THR A 90 -3.29 12.03 4.15
CA THR A 90 -3.32 13.39 3.58
C THR A 90 -1.99 13.78 2.93
N ASP A 91 -0.98 12.95 3.06
CA ASP A 91 0.37 13.19 2.57
C ASP A 91 0.48 12.78 1.08
N LYS A 92 1.48 13.32 0.41
CA LYS A 92 1.79 13.04 -1.00
C LYS A 92 2.68 11.81 -1.18
N GLU A 93 2.95 11.09 -0.08
CA GLU A 93 3.75 9.88 -0.02
C GLU A 93 2.97 8.72 0.57
N ASN A 94 3.28 7.50 0.13
CA ASN A 94 2.69 6.31 0.70
C ASN A 94 3.15 6.11 2.15
N ARG A 95 2.25 5.64 3.02
CA ARG A 95 2.60 5.12 4.34
C ARG A 95 2.78 3.62 4.25
N THR A 96 3.76 3.10 4.97
CA THR A 96 4.08 1.68 4.96
C THR A 96 4.09 1.09 6.36
N ALA A 97 3.67 -0.16 6.45
CA ALA A 97 3.75 -0.98 7.65
C ALA A 97 3.97 -2.45 7.25
N THR A 98 4.21 -3.29 8.22
CA THR A 98 4.27 -4.74 8.04
C THR A 98 3.28 -5.38 9.00
N LEU A 99 2.42 -6.26 8.48
CA LEU A 99 1.62 -7.17 9.28
C LEU A 99 2.45 -8.43 9.50
N GLU A 100 2.82 -8.68 10.75
CA GLU A 100 3.49 -9.92 11.14
C GLU A 100 2.46 -10.88 11.74
N ILE A 101 2.38 -12.11 11.20
CA ILE A 101 1.49 -13.15 11.67
C ILE A 101 2.35 -14.34 12.13
N THR A 102 2.11 -14.77 13.36
CA THR A 102 2.75 -15.96 13.96
C THR A 102 1.68 -17.02 14.18
N VAL A 103 1.83 -18.18 13.55
CA VAL A 103 1.01 -19.36 13.77
C VAL A 103 1.80 -20.32 14.66
N ALA A 104 1.14 -20.90 15.67
CA ALA A 104 1.82 -21.80 16.59
C ALA A 104 2.48 -22.98 15.85
N GLY A 105 3.79 -23.13 16.04
CA GLY A 105 4.61 -24.14 15.36
C GLY A 105 5.16 -23.78 14.00
N LEU A 106 4.91 -22.54 13.49
CA LEU A 106 5.47 -22.03 12.25
C LEU A 106 6.34 -20.78 12.50
N GLU A 107 7.25 -20.50 11.57
CA GLU A 107 7.97 -19.22 11.55
C GLU A 107 7.00 -18.07 11.23
N PRO A 108 7.22 -16.88 11.82
CA PRO A 108 6.40 -15.70 11.52
C PRO A 108 6.48 -15.31 10.04
N ILE A 109 5.36 -14.95 9.47
CA ILE A 109 5.30 -14.35 8.13
C ILE A 109 5.13 -12.84 8.22
N GLN A 110 5.67 -12.14 7.22
CA GLN A 110 5.58 -10.71 7.11
C GLN A 110 4.84 -10.33 5.83
N VAL A 111 3.74 -9.62 5.98
CA VAL A 111 2.90 -9.14 4.88
C VAL A 111 3.06 -7.62 4.78
N PRO A 112 3.61 -7.08 3.68
CA PRO A 112 3.70 -5.65 3.48
C PRO A 112 2.31 -5.01 3.45
N VAL A 113 2.16 -3.88 4.13
CA VAL A 113 0.95 -3.06 4.14
C VAL A 113 1.32 -1.67 3.62
N VAL A 114 0.66 -1.23 2.56
CA VAL A 114 0.88 0.09 1.95
C VAL A 114 -0.43 0.86 1.93
N GLN A 115 -0.46 2.02 2.56
CA GLN A 115 -1.52 2.99 2.35
C GLN A 115 -1.10 3.98 1.27
N LEU A 116 -1.92 4.10 0.23
CA LEU A 116 -1.65 4.98 -0.89
C LEU A 116 -1.62 6.45 -0.44
N GLN A 117 -0.84 7.23 -1.13
CA GLN A 117 -0.72 8.67 -0.98
C GLN A 117 -1.98 9.40 -1.49
N LYS A 118 -2.18 10.63 -1.04
CA LYS A 118 -3.16 11.54 -1.63
C LYS A 118 -2.68 11.96 -3.01
N ASN A 119 -3.55 11.80 -4.02
CA ASN A 119 -3.30 12.35 -5.35
C ASN A 119 -3.21 13.88 -5.28
N ALA A 120 -2.16 14.44 -5.87
CA ALA A 120 -1.91 15.88 -5.83
C ALA A 120 -1.23 16.36 -7.13
N ILE A 121 -1.58 17.57 -7.51
CA ILE A 121 -0.87 18.39 -8.49
C ILE A 121 -0.68 19.77 -7.83
N ASP A 122 0.55 20.20 -7.69
CA ASP A 122 0.90 21.51 -7.16
C ASP A 122 1.56 22.32 -8.27
N VAL A 123 0.97 23.45 -8.62
CA VAL A 123 1.51 24.37 -9.62
C VAL A 123 2.08 25.58 -8.90
N ASN A 124 3.39 25.75 -8.98
CA ASN A 124 4.07 26.93 -8.48
C ASN A 124 4.17 27.97 -9.59
N ALA A 125 3.11 28.76 -9.75
CA ALA A 125 3.00 29.78 -10.79
C ALA A 125 2.55 31.13 -10.21
N GLU A 126 3.00 32.19 -10.83
CA GLU A 126 2.50 33.55 -10.61
C GLU A 126 1.15 33.74 -11.31
N ASP A 127 0.36 34.73 -10.88
CA ASP A 127 -0.92 35.07 -11.52
C ASP A 127 -0.74 35.51 -12.98
N ALA A 128 0.42 36.06 -13.32
CA ALA A 128 0.79 36.46 -14.66
C ALA A 128 2.31 36.57 -14.84
N TYR A 129 2.78 36.14 -15.98
CA TYR A 129 4.17 36.32 -16.40
C TYR A 129 4.25 37.33 -17.54
N THR A 130 5.33 38.12 -17.58
CA THR A 130 5.62 39.06 -18.66
C THR A 130 6.90 38.65 -19.38
N ILE A 131 6.81 38.37 -20.67
CA ILE A 131 7.96 38.14 -21.53
C ILE A 131 8.23 39.44 -22.33
N SER A 132 9.49 39.88 -22.36
CA SER A 132 9.91 41.06 -23.10
C SER A 132 9.58 40.93 -24.59
N PHE A 133 9.33 42.04 -25.28
CA PHE A 133 9.17 42.08 -26.75
C PHE A 133 10.38 41.49 -27.50
N LYS A 134 11.56 41.47 -26.87
CA LYS A 134 12.78 40.83 -27.41
C LYS A 134 12.73 39.30 -27.32
N GLY A 135 11.65 38.75 -26.84
CA GLY A 135 11.53 37.32 -26.52
C GLY A 135 12.05 37.00 -25.13
N GLY A 136 12.01 35.73 -24.78
CA GLY A 136 12.44 35.21 -23.48
C GLY A 136 11.71 33.90 -23.14
N SER A 137 11.89 33.46 -21.92
CA SER A 137 11.22 32.27 -21.39
C SER A 137 10.67 32.52 -20.00
N VAL A 138 9.65 31.75 -19.62
CA VAL A 138 9.16 31.59 -18.26
C VAL A 138 9.24 30.12 -17.88
N GLU A 139 9.47 29.85 -16.60
CA GLU A 139 9.46 28.50 -16.05
C GLU A 139 8.33 28.40 -15.05
N ILE A 140 7.57 27.30 -15.13
CA ILE A 140 6.50 26.93 -14.19
C ILE A 140 6.86 25.57 -13.63
N GLU A 141 6.94 25.46 -12.30
CA GLU A 141 7.20 24.19 -11.63
C GLU A 141 5.88 23.49 -11.32
N VAL A 142 5.76 22.22 -11.72
CA VAL A 142 4.59 21.38 -11.45
C VAL A 142 5.05 20.17 -10.66
N GLY A 143 4.72 20.17 -9.36
CA GLY A 143 4.87 19.00 -8.50
C GLY A 143 3.65 18.10 -8.64
N HIS A 144 3.84 16.80 -8.91
CA HIS A 144 2.74 15.87 -9.09
C HIS A 144 3.11 14.44 -8.69
N ASN A 145 2.12 13.65 -8.33
CA ASN A 145 2.21 12.21 -8.11
C ASN A 145 1.17 11.43 -8.93
N VAL A 146 0.55 12.09 -9.90
CA VAL A 146 -0.40 11.54 -10.88
C VAL A 146 -0.06 12.07 -12.26
N ASP A 147 -0.51 11.40 -13.31
CA ASP A 147 -0.41 11.91 -14.67
C ASP A 147 -1.27 13.17 -14.83
N TYR A 148 -0.77 14.14 -15.56
CA TYR A 148 -1.49 15.37 -15.86
C TYR A 148 -1.30 15.81 -17.30
N THR A 149 -2.18 16.67 -17.77
CA THR A 149 -2.09 17.33 -19.08
C THR A 149 -2.24 18.83 -18.90
N TYR A 150 -1.70 19.59 -19.83
CA TYR A 150 -1.86 21.04 -19.88
C TYR A 150 -2.12 21.48 -21.32
N GLU A 151 -2.70 22.66 -21.48
CA GLU A 151 -2.96 23.27 -22.78
C GLU A 151 -2.35 24.66 -22.82
N VAL A 152 -1.84 25.06 -23.99
CA VAL A 152 -1.31 26.40 -24.26
C VAL A 152 -2.16 27.04 -25.33
N SER A 153 -2.83 28.15 -25.01
CA SER A 153 -3.75 28.83 -25.93
C SER A 153 -3.08 29.70 -26.99
N GLY A 154 -1.81 30.05 -26.79
CA GLY A 154 -1.10 30.96 -27.69
C GLY A 154 -0.12 30.25 -28.62
N GLU A 155 -0.38 30.20 -29.93
CA GLU A 155 0.50 29.58 -30.94
C GLU A 155 1.93 30.22 -30.98
N TRP A 156 2.07 31.42 -30.43
CA TRP A 156 3.36 32.14 -30.34
C TRP A 156 4.20 31.69 -29.14
N LEU A 157 3.65 30.91 -28.22
CA LEU A 157 4.31 30.38 -27.04
C LEU A 157 4.61 28.89 -27.26
N ALA A 158 5.87 28.52 -27.20
CA ALA A 158 6.29 27.15 -27.40
C ALA A 158 6.88 26.56 -26.11
N GLU A 159 6.54 25.30 -25.82
CA GLU A 159 7.18 24.55 -24.75
C GLU A 159 8.64 24.23 -25.11
N VAL A 160 9.53 24.42 -24.13
CA VAL A 160 10.92 23.97 -24.20
C VAL A 160 11.07 22.74 -23.33
N LYS A 161 11.09 21.54 -23.94
CA LYS A 161 11.23 20.28 -23.20
C LYS A 161 12.59 20.16 -22.55
N SER A 162 12.62 20.10 -21.22
CA SER A 162 13.79 19.80 -20.42
C SER A 162 13.76 18.33 -19.99
N LYS A 163 14.89 17.62 -20.14
CA LYS A 163 15.04 16.23 -19.67
C LYS A 163 15.60 16.19 -18.26
N ALA A 164 14.81 16.54 -17.25
CA ALA A 164 15.19 16.38 -15.85
C ALA A 164 14.11 15.61 -15.07
N TYR A 165 14.55 14.73 -14.21
CA TYR A 165 13.74 13.76 -13.47
C TYR A 165 13.24 14.38 -12.13
N THR A 166 11.97 14.20 -11.79
CA THR A 166 11.24 14.34 -10.51
C THR A 166 10.42 15.59 -10.20
N THR A 167 10.68 16.73 -10.80
CA THR A 167 9.75 17.87 -10.81
C THR A 167 9.69 18.36 -12.24
N ASP A 168 8.50 18.36 -12.84
CA ASP A 168 8.37 18.86 -14.19
C ASP A 168 8.56 20.38 -14.19
N LYS A 169 9.56 20.83 -14.92
CA LYS A 169 9.75 22.24 -15.27
C LYS A 169 9.17 22.47 -16.65
N LEU A 170 8.02 23.11 -16.70
CA LEU A 170 7.46 23.58 -17.95
C LEU A 170 8.09 24.91 -18.31
N THR A 171 8.89 24.92 -19.38
CA THR A 171 9.53 26.13 -19.88
C THR A 171 8.86 26.56 -21.17
N PHE A 172 8.31 27.74 -21.18
CA PHE A 172 7.71 28.35 -22.37
C PHE A 172 8.56 29.49 -22.87
N SER A 173 8.81 29.54 -24.18
CA SER A 173 9.55 30.59 -24.83
C SER A 173 8.70 31.33 -25.85
N ALA A 174 8.93 32.62 -25.98
CA ALA A 174 8.32 33.44 -27.00
C ALA A 174 9.42 34.08 -27.88
N PRO A 175 9.25 34.09 -29.22
CA PRO A 175 10.16 34.78 -30.10
C PRO A 175 10.01 36.30 -29.95
N GLU A 176 11.02 37.03 -30.45
CA GLU A 176 10.99 38.46 -30.51
C GLU A 176 9.76 38.99 -31.30
N GLN A 177 9.22 40.08 -30.85
CA GLN A 177 8.08 40.75 -31.45
C GLN A 177 8.47 42.17 -31.83
N GLU A 178 7.92 42.69 -32.93
CA GLU A 178 8.14 44.08 -33.31
C GLU A 178 7.61 45.05 -32.23
N VAL A 179 8.37 46.15 -31.98
CA VAL A 179 8.08 47.11 -30.91
C VAL A 179 6.69 47.75 -31.06
N SER A 180 6.20 47.86 -32.31
CA SER A 180 4.88 48.45 -32.61
C SER A 180 3.71 47.49 -32.49
N ALA A 181 3.97 46.17 -32.29
CA ALA A 181 2.90 45.20 -32.22
C ALA A 181 2.20 45.19 -30.84
N PRO A 182 0.88 44.91 -30.78
CA PRO A 182 0.16 44.84 -29.53
C PRO A 182 0.62 43.68 -28.67
N ALA A 183 0.47 43.79 -27.34
CA ALA A 183 0.81 42.71 -26.41
C ALA A 183 -0.03 41.43 -26.69
N ARG A 184 0.68 40.30 -26.74
CA ARG A 184 0.06 38.96 -26.86
C ARG A 184 -0.29 38.40 -25.48
N LYS A 185 -1.38 37.66 -25.39
CA LYS A 185 -1.79 36.91 -24.17
C LYS A 185 -1.96 35.46 -24.49
N ALA A 186 -1.60 34.62 -23.53
CA ALA A 186 -1.89 33.16 -23.50
C ALA A 186 -2.32 32.75 -22.09
N THR A 187 -3.08 31.71 -22.00
CA THR A 187 -3.50 31.02 -20.76
C THR A 187 -3.16 29.55 -20.86
#